data_585debc029c1e685215483969c5b77b4
#
_entry.id   585debc029c1e685215483969c5b77b4
#
_cell.length_a   1.000
_cell.length_b   1.000
_cell.length_c   1.000
_cell.angle_alpha   90.00
_cell.angle_beta   90.00
_cell.angle_gamma   90.00
#
_symmetry.space_group_name_H-M   'P 1'
#
loop_
_entity.id
_entity.type
_entity.pdbx_description
1 polymer ?
#
loop_
_entity_poly.entity_id
_entity_poly.type
_entity_poly.pdbx_seq_one_letter_code
_entity_poly.pdbx_strand_id
1 'polypeptide(L)'
;MTKTSILEMVKEYTKTQDLRIMNDLIRGLEEDIRNENNKANGKSNVAKAIKAITGNKENIRDQFKTAWLHNGRITALDGYRMITTSEPVNVELQDNAPINVTPFLEGFGYATLEELETPSIGDLKTKIAMDKAEGKKGSLWIWDDGSTRIAVNTKYLLDMLTADPFATIRMTAGNATAAIYFNDPDALVFGILLPVRIAK
;
A
#
# COMPACT_ATOMS: atom_id res chain seq x y z
N MET A 1 8.66 9.71 13.00
CA MET A 1 8.67 9.57 14.49
C MET A 1 7.48 10.32 15.09
N THR A 2 6.95 9.89 16.24
CA THR A 2 5.91 10.65 16.96
C THR A 2 6.55 11.69 17.89
N LYS A 3 5.80 12.79 18.19
CA LYS A 3 6.26 13.81 19.14
C LYS A 3 6.58 13.21 20.52
N THR A 4 5.82 12.20 20.94
CA THR A 4 6.05 11.46 22.20
C THR A 4 7.37 10.69 22.15
N SER A 5 7.65 9.96 21.09
CA SER A 5 8.89 9.23 20.89
C SER A 5 10.12 10.16 20.88
N ILE A 6 10.01 11.32 20.23
CA ILE A 6 11.08 12.33 20.25
C ILE A 6 11.35 12.83 21.67
N LEU A 7 10.29 13.14 22.42
CA LEU A 7 10.42 13.62 23.81
C LEU A 7 11.07 12.58 24.73
N GLU A 8 10.72 11.32 24.59
CA GLU A 8 11.30 10.23 25.37
C GLU A 8 12.80 10.06 25.09
N MET A 9 13.20 10.05 23.81
CA MET A 9 14.60 9.96 23.42
C MET A 9 15.44 11.15 23.92
N VAL A 10 14.89 12.38 23.86
CA VAL A 10 15.55 13.56 24.42
C VAL A 10 15.73 13.45 25.94
N LYS A 11 14.70 12.98 26.66
CA LYS A 11 14.78 12.77 28.11
C LYS A 11 15.83 11.72 28.47
N GLU A 12 15.89 10.64 27.71
CA GLU A 12 16.88 9.57 27.93
C GLU A 12 18.29 10.07 27.66
N TYR A 13 18.52 10.77 26.55
CA TYR A 13 19.81 11.41 26.28
C TYR A 13 20.24 12.37 27.40
N THR A 14 19.31 13.19 27.89
CA THR A 14 19.60 14.14 28.98
C THR A 14 20.06 13.43 30.26
N LYS A 15 19.58 12.20 30.51
CA LYS A 15 19.99 11.40 31.67
C LYS A 15 21.33 10.67 31.46
N THR A 16 21.50 10.10 30.30
CA THR A 16 22.60 9.15 30.01
C THR A 16 23.78 9.80 29.34
N GLN A 17 23.58 10.93 28.62
CA GLN A 17 24.55 11.56 27.73
C GLN A 17 25.07 10.60 26.65
N ASP A 18 24.28 9.56 26.29
CA ASP A 18 24.66 8.60 25.24
C ASP A 18 24.45 9.19 23.85
N LEU A 19 25.55 9.50 23.18
CA LEU A 19 25.57 10.07 21.83
C LEU A 19 24.85 9.19 20.78
N ARG A 20 24.72 7.87 21.03
CA ARG A 20 23.98 6.98 20.11
C ARG A 20 22.51 7.33 20.08
N ILE A 21 21.90 7.64 21.22
CA ILE A 21 20.51 8.07 21.33
C ILE A 21 20.28 9.36 20.53
N MET A 22 21.20 10.32 20.66
CA MET A 22 21.13 11.57 19.92
C MET A 22 21.26 11.36 18.42
N ASN A 23 22.18 10.52 17.96
CA ASN A 23 22.39 10.21 16.55
C ASN A 23 21.16 9.50 15.94
N ASP A 24 20.54 8.59 16.68
CA ASP A 24 19.30 7.90 16.24
C ASP A 24 18.12 8.88 16.15
N LEU A 25 18.03 9.83 17.09
CA LEU A 25 17.04 10.90 17.04
C LEU A 25 17.24 11.80 15.82
N ILE A 26 18.47 12.27 15.58
CA ILE A 26 18.79 13.11 14.41
C ILE A 26 18.44 12.38 13.12
N ARG A 27 18.87 11.13 12.96
CA ARG A 27 18.57 10.31 11.78
C ARG A 27 17.08 10.16 11.54
N GLY A 28 16.30 9.90 12.60
CA GLY A 28 14.85 9.79 12.51
C GLY A 28 14.18 11.10 12.10
N LEU A 29 14.63 12.23 12.62
CA LEU A 29 14.12 13.56 12.23
C LEU A 29 14.48 13.92 10.79
N GLU A 30 15.69 13.64 10.35
CA GLU A 30 16.12 13.87 8.96
C GLU A 30 15.31 13.03 7.98
N GLU A 31 14.96 11.80 8.36
CA GLU A 31 14.10 10.93 7.55
C GLU A 31 12.67 11.48 7.48
N ASP A 32 12.10 11.95 8.59
CA ASP A 32 10.78 12.58 8.62
C ASP A 32 10.74 13.84 7.74
N ILE A 33 11.73 14.73 7.86
CA ILE A 33 11.85 15.94 7.01
C ILE A 33 11.96 15.56 5.52
N ARG A 34 12.76 14.53 5.19
CA ARG A 34 12.87 14.03 3.82
C ARG A 34 11.54 13.51 3.30
N ASN A 35 10.80 12.78 4.12
CA ASN A 35 9.49 12.24 3.78
C ASN A 35 8.47 13.35 3.56
N GLU A 36 8.43 14.37 4.42
CA GLU A 36 7.56 15.54 4.25
C GLU A 36 7.89 16.30 2.95
N ASN A 37 9.17 16.56 2.67
CA ASN A 37 9.61 17.19 1.43
C ASN A 37 9.26 16.35 0.19
N ASN A 38 9.38 15.03 0.27
CA ASN A 38 8.98 14.13 -0.80
C ASN A 38 7.46 14.15 -1.03
N LYS A 39 6.66 14.21 0.04
CA LYS A 39 5.18 14.36 -0.05
C LYS A 39 4.82 15.68 -0.75
N ALA A 40 5.40 16.79 -0.31
CA ALA A 40 5.17 18.11 -0.91
C ALA A 40 5.50 18.17 -2.41
N ASN A 41 6.53 17.43 -2.85
CA ASN A 41 6.95 17.36 -4.25
C ASN A 41 6.27 16.24 -5.06
N GLY A 42 5.24 15.57 -4.53
CA GLY A 42 4.60 14.42 -5.18
C GLY A 42 5.49 13.19 -5.32
N LYS A 43 6.56 13.11 -4.53
CA LYS A 43 7.52 11.99 -4.51
C LYS A 43 7.25 11.01 -3.36
N SER A 44 6.14 11.19 -2.62
CA SER A 44 5.77 10.27 -1.55
C SER A 44 5.55 8.85 -2.09
N ASN A 45 5.68 7.87 -1.23
CA ASN A 45 5.43 6.48 -1.59
C ASN A 45 3.98 6.25 -2.03
N VAL A 46 3.04 6.95 -1.39
CA VAL A 46 1.62 6.93 -1.79
C VAL A 46 1.43 7.53 -3.19
N ALA A 47 2.09 8.67 -3.50
CA ALA A 47 2.05 9.25 -4.85
C ALA A 47 2.63 8.30 -5.91
N LYS A 48 3.70 7.53 -5.58
CA LYS A 48 4.25 6.52 -6.49
C LYS A 48 3.26 5.40 -6.75
N ALA A 49 2.58 4.89 -5.71
CA ALA A 49 1.56 3.86 -5.85
C ALA A 49 0.37 4.36 -6.69
N ILE A 50 -0.13 5.56 -6.44
CA ILE A 50 -1.19 6.19 -7.25
C ILE A 50 -0.76 6.27 -8.71
N LYS A 51 0.45 6.78 -9.01
CA LYS A 51 0.99 6.86 -10.36
C LYS A 51 1.17 5.49 -11.02
N ALA A 52 1.52 4.45 -10.25
CA ALA A 52 1.61 3.09 -10.77
C ALA A 52 0.23 2.50 -11.13
N ILE A 53 -0.80 2.86 -10.39
CA ILE A 53 -2.19 2.47 -10.65
C ILE A 53 -2.73 3.21 -11.89
N THR A 54 -2.67 4.54 -11.90
CA THR A 54 -3.21 5.36 -13.00
C THR A 54 -2.42 5.18 -14.30
N GLY A 55 -1.12 4.91 -14.23
CA GLY A 55 -0.25 4.62 -15.36
C GLY A 55 -0.23 3.15 -15.81
N ASN A 56 -1.09 2.29 -15.28
CA ASN A 56 -1.13 0.89 -15.66
C ASN A 56 -1.57 0.73 -17.12
N LYS A 57 -0.68 0.16 -17.95
CA LYS A 57 -0.92 -0.03 -19.38
C LYS A 57 -2.00 -1.08 -19.69
N GLU A 58 -2.27 -1.97 -18.76
CA GLU A 58 -3.35 -2.97 -18.87
C GLU A 58 -4.73 -2.37 -18.58
N ASN A 59 -4.76 -1.13 -18.10
CA ASN A 59 -6.00 -0.42 -17.84
C ASN A 59 -6.60 0.08 -19.16
N ILE A 60 -7.64 -0.62 -19.62
CA ILE A 60 -8.36 -0.32 -20.87
C ILE A 60 -9.36 0.82 -20.73
N ARG A 61 -9.59 1.33 -19.55
CA ARG A 61 -10.60 2.38 -19.31
C ARG A 61 -9.90 3.70 -19.05
N ASP A 62 -10.03 4.64 -19.99
CA ASP A 62 -9.41 5.97 -19.90
C ASP A 62 -9.79 6.72 -18.62
N GLN A 63 -11.00 6.52 -18.14
CA GLN A 63 -11.51 7.14 -16.91
C GLN A 63 -10.73 6.76 -15.63
N PHE A 64 -9.88 5.71 -15.65
CA PHE A 64 -9.07 5.29 -14.52
C PHE A 64 -7.59 5.70 -14.66
N LYS A 65 -7.25 6.45 -15.70
CA LYS A 65 -5.88 6.94 -15.92
C LYS A 65 -5.52 8.13 -15.04
N THR A 66 -6.48 8.68 -14.31
CA THR A 66 -6.28 9.81 -13.41
C THR A 66 -6.98 9.53 -12.09
N ALA A 67 -6.38 9.96 -10.98
CA ALA A 67 -6.99 9.86 -9.66
C ALA A 67 -8.14 10.88 -9.50
N TRP A 68 -8.98 10.68 -8.50
CA TRP A 68 -10.09 11.59 -8.19
C TRP A 68 -10.31 11.72 -6.68
N LEU A 69 -11.12 12.68 -6.28
CA LEU A 69 -11.57 12.81 -4.88
C LEU A 69 -12.87 12.01 -4.68
N HIS A 70 -12.87 11.16 -3.65
CA HIS A 70 -14.05 10.47 -3.16
C HIS A 70 -14.16 10.68 -1.65
N ASN A 71 -15.21 11.35 -1.19
CA ASN A 71 -15.42 11.69 0.22
C ASN A 71 -14.18 12.34 0.88
N GLY A 72 -13.53 13.28 0.18
CA GLY A 72 -12.35 13.97 0.68
C GLY A 72 -11.04 13.17 0.64
N ARG A 73 -11.06 11.94 0.13
CA ARG A 73 -9.88 11.08 -0.04
C ARG A 73 -9.49 10.99 -1.50
N ILE A 74 -8.20 11.03 -1.77
CA ILE A 74 -7.67 10.80 -3.13
C ILE A 74 -7.77 9.31 -3.42
N THR A 75 -8.43 8.95 -4.51
CA THR A 75 -8.72 7.57 -4.92
C THR A 75 -8.14 7.30 -6.30
N ALA A 76 -7.52 6.14 -6.48
CA ALA A 76 -7.06 5.61 -7.77
C ALA A 76 -7.42 4.13 -7.90
N LEU A 77 -7.80 3.72 -9.12
CA LEU A 77 -8.26 2.36 -9.45
C LEU A 77 -7.78 2.00 -10.86
N ASP A 78 -7.40 0.73 -11.09
CA ASP A 78 -7.06 0.22 -12.43
C ASP A 78 -7.83 -1.04 -12.85
N GLY A 79 -8.85 -1.42 -12.09
CA GLY A 79 -9.65 -2.63 -12.32
C GLY A 79 -9.08 -3.89 -11.66
N TYR A 80 -7.86 -3.85 -11.13
CA TYR A 80 -7.21 -4.94 -10.39
C TYR A 80 -6.93 -4.57 -8.95
N ARG A 81 -6.75 -3.27 -8.69
CA ARG A 81 -6.42 -2.72 -7.38
C ARG A 81 -6.98 -1.32 -7.23
N MET A 82 -7.23 -0.93 -6.00
CA MET A 82 -7.65 0.40 -5.61
C MET A 82 -6.79 0.88 -4.44
N ILE A 83 -6.49 2.16 -4.42
CA ILE A 83 -5.94 2.84 -3.26
C ILE A 83 -6.76 4.09 -2.96
N THR A 84 -7.00 4.36 -1.70
CA THR A 84 -7.57 5.62 -1.24
C THR A 84 -6.75 6.17 -0.08
N THR A 85 -6.51 7.48 -0.07
CA THR A 85 -5.70 8.11 0.96
C THR A 85 -6.24 9.47 1.37
N SER A 86 -6.15 9.78 2.67
CA SER A 86 -6.33 11.12 3.21
C SER A 86 -5.00 11.89 3.35
N GLU A 87 -3.86 11.25 3.02
CA GLU A 87 -2.59 11.98 2.96
C GLU A 87 -2.63 13.05 1.85
N PRO A 88 -2.13 14.25 2.11
CA PRO A 88 -1.94 15.24 1.06
C PRO A 88 -0.82 14.78 0.12
N VAL A 89 -1.17 14.45 -1.11
CA VAL A 89 -0.22 14.05 -2.15
C VAL A 89 -0.40 14.90 -3.40
N ASN A 90 0.70 15.25 -4.06
CA ASN A 90 0.66 16.00 -5.31
C ASN A 90 0.57 15.03 -6.49
N VAL A 91 -0.67 14.78 -6.93
CA VAL A 91 -1.01 13.96 -8.11
C VAL A 91 -2.08 14.69 -8.92
N GLU A 92 -2.13 14.39 -10.21
CA GLU A 92 -3.19 14.91 -11.08
C GLU A 92 -4.54 14.30 -10.65
N LEU A 93 -5.54 15.16 -10.54
CA LEU A 93 -6.90 14.78 -10.16
C LEU A 93 -7.87 15.15 -11.29
N GLN A 94 -8.83 14.27 -11.55
CA GLN A 94 -9.96 14.59 -12.42
C GLN A 94 -11.13 15.15 -11.59
N ASP A 95 -11.93 16.01 -12.21
CA ASP A 95 -13.02 16.71 -11.52
C ASP A 95 -14.17 15.79 -11.11
N ASN A 96 -14.42 14.73 -11.89
CA ASN A 96 -15.55 13.83 -11.66
C ASN A 96 -15.07 12.45 -11.24
N ALA A 97 -15.70 11.89 -10.21
CA ALA A 97 -15.49 10.50 -9.83
C ALA A 97 -16.06 9.56 -10.93
N PRO A 98 -15.23 8.73 -11.57
CA PRO A 98 -15.68 7.85 -12.67
C PRO A 98 -16.57 6.70 -12.19
N ILE A 99 -16.48 6.38 -10.89
CA ILE A 99 -17.25 5.31 -10.26
C ILE A 99 -17.45 5.62 -8.77
N ASN A 100 -18.58 5.19 -8.24
CA ASN A 100 -18.81 5.19 -6.80
C ASN A 100 -18.05 4.00 -6.16
N VAL A 101 -17.07 4.29 -5.31
CA VAL A 101 -16.27 3.28 -4.62
C VAL A 101 -16.80 2.93 -3.22
N THR A 102 -17.85 3.60 -2.74
CA THR A 102 -18.47 3.33 -1.43
C THR A 102 -18.78 1.85 -1.21
N PRO A 103 -19.37 1.09 -2.17
CA PRO A 103 -19.65 -0.33 -1.95
C PRO A 103 -18.39 -1.18 -1.71
N PHE A 104 -17.24 -0.78 -2.25
CA PHE A 104 -15.97 -1.49 -2.01
C PHE A 104 -15.42 -1.21 -0.60
N LEU A 105 -15.66 0.00 -0.08
CA LEU A 105 -15.27 0.39 1.28
C LEU A 105 -16.20 -0.28 2.31
N GLU A 106 -17.49 -0.30 2.05
CA GLU A 106 -18.50 -0.94 2.91
C GLU A 106 -18.34 -2.46 2.96
N GLY A 107 -17.94 -3.09 1.85
CA GLY A 107 -17.69 -4.54 1.75
C GLY A 107 -16.68 -5.06 2.77
N PHE A 108 -15.77 -4.23 3.25
CA PHE A 108 -14.83 -4.55 4.33
C PHE A 108 -15.57 -4.88 5.65
N GLY A 109 -16.65 -4.18 5.98
CA GLY A 109 -17.37 -4.33 7.24
C GLY A 109 -18.27 -5.56 7.34
N TYR A 110 -18.55 -6.25 6.24
CA TYR A 110 -19.48 -7.39 6.20
C TYR A 110 -18.81 -8.77 6.14
N ALA A 111 -17.48 -8.80 5.98
CA ALA A 111 -16.73 -10.03 5.84
C ALA A 111 -16.09 -10.44 7.17
N THR A 112 -16.06 -11.73 7.47
CA THR A 112 -15.11 -12.26 8.46
C THR A 112 -13.72 -12.22 7.82
N LEU A 113 -12.84 -11.40 8.36
CA LEU A 113 -11.52 -11.19 7.81
C LEU A 113 -10.47 -12.00 8.58
N GLU A 114 -9.54 -12.58 7.83
CA GLU A 114 -8.35 -13.24 8.35
C GLU A 114 -7.14 -12.43 7.91
N GLU A 115 -6.15 -12.32 8.81
CA GLU A 115 -4.92 -11.61 8.56
C GLU A 115 -3.94 -12.51 7.79
N LEU A 116 -3.32 -11.97 6.74
CA LEU A 116 -2.28 -12.62 5.97
C LEU A 116 -0.90 -12.11 6.39
N GLU A 117 0.08 -12.99 6.35
CA GLU A 117 1.48 -12.59 6.55
C GLU A 117 1.88 -11.53 5.51
N THR A 118 2.37 -10.38 6.00
CA THR A 118 2.80 -9.29 5.13
C THR A 118 4.22 -9.54 4.64
N PRO A 119 4.45 -9.77 3.33
CA PRO A 119 5.78 -9.98 2.80
C PRO A 119 6.60 -8.69 2.83
N SER A 120 7.92 -8.83 2.96
CA SER A 120 8.79 -7.67 2.85
C SER A 120 8.87 -7.16 1.40
N ILE A 121 9.11 -5.86 1.25
CA ILE A 121 9.38 -5.25 -0.08
C ILE A 121 10.59 -5.91 -0.75
N GLY A 122 11.57 -6.35 0.03
CA GLY A 122 12.76 -7.06 -0.45
C GLY A 122 12.40 -8.41 -1.08
N ASP A 123 11.57 -9.20 -0.42
CA ASP A 123 11.13 -10.52 -0.91
C ASP A 123 10.33 -10.39 -2.22
N LEU A 124 9.43 -9.40 -2.30
CA LEU A 124 8.66 -9.15 -3.51
C LEU A 124 9.55 -8.77 -4.70
N LYS A 125 10.54 -7.88 -4.49
CA LYS A 125 11.50 -7.50 -5.53
C LYS A 125 12.35 -8.69 -5.98
N THR A 126 12.82 -9.49 -5.04
CA THR A 126 13.59 -10.73 -5.32
C THR A 126 12.75 -11.71 -6.13
N LYS A 127 11.51 -11.96 -5.71
CA LYS A 127 10.57 -12.81 -6.44
C LYS A 127 10.35 -12.36 -7.87
N ILE A 128 10.10 -11.06 -8.10
CA ILE A 128 9.94 -10.49 -9.45
C ILE A 128 11.20 -10.72 -10.30
N ALA A 129 12.38 -10.49 -9.72
CA ALA A 129 13.65 -10.66 -10.43
C ALA A 129 13.91 -12.13 -10.82
N MET A 130 13.63 -13.06 -9.90
CA MET A 130 13.78 -14.50 -10.15
C MET A 130 12.82 -14.98 -11.25
N ASP A 131 11.52 -14.65 -11.15
CA ASP A 131 10.53 -15.04 -12.15
C ASP A 131 10.86 -14.48 -13.54
N LYS A 132 11.38 -13.25 -13.60
CA LYS A 132 11.87 -12.65 -14.85
C LYS A 132 13.09 -13.38 -15.40
N ALA A 133 14.04 -13.76 -14.57
CA ALA A 133 15.23 -14.53 -14.98
C ALA A 133 14.86 -15.93 -15.52
N GLU A 134 13.79 -16.53 -14.98
CA GLU A 134 13.22 -17.80 -15.45
C GLU A 134 12.35 -17.65 -16.71
N GLY A 135 12.21 -16.45 -17.27
CA GLY A 135 11.43 -16.17 -18.47
C GLY A 135 9.91 -16.21 -18.27
N LYS A 136 9.41 -16.14 -17.03
CA LYS A 136 7.99 -16.11 -16.77
C LYS A 136 7.36 -14.78 -17.23
N LYS A 137 6.17 -14.84 -17.83
CA LYS A 137 5.45 -13.65 -18.31
C LYS A 137 4.87 -12.78 -17.21
N GLY A 138 4.83 -13.27 -15.95
CA GLY A 138 4.33 -12.56 -14.78
C GLY A 138 4.86 -13.20 -13.51
N SER A 139 4.76 -12.46 -12.41
CA SER A 139 5.14 -12.93 -11.09
C SER A 139 3.91 -13.00 -10.19
N LEU A 140 3.71 -14.13 -9.53
CA LEU A 140 2.63 -14.34 -8.58
C LEU A 140 3.20 -14.54 -7.19
N TRP A 141 2.68 -13.78 -6.22
CA TRP A 141 2.84 -14.05 -4.81
C TRP A 141 1.70 -14.94 -4.34
N ILE A 142 2.02 -15.96 -3.57
CA ILE A 142 1.05 -16.98 -3.16
C ILE A 142 1.11 -17.11 -1.64
N TRP A 143 -0.04 -16.95 -0.99
CA TRP A 143 -0.26 -17.43 0.38
C TRP A 143 -0.93 -18.78 0.29
N ASP A 144 -0.42 -19.75 1.02
CA ASP A 144 -0.91 -21.14 1.03
C ASP A 144 -0.80 -21.67 2.46
N ASP A 145 -1.92 -21.88 3.11
CA ASP A 145 -2.02 -22.43 4.46
C ASP A 145 -2.41 -23.92 4.47
N GLY A 146 -2.44 -24.54 3.28
CA GLY A 146 -2.86 -25.92 3.06
C GLY A 146 -4.38 -26.09 2.89
N SER A 147 -5.21 -25.14 3.35
CA SER A 147 -6.65 -25.12 3.18
C SER A 147 -7.11 -24.12 2.11
N THR A 148 -6.49 -22.95 2.11
CA THR A 148 -6.80 -21.83 1.22
C THR A 148 -5.52 -21.39 0.50
N ARG A 149 -5.61 -21.30 -0.82
CA ARG A 149 -4.49 -20.86 -1.66
C ARG A 149 -4.87 -19.62 -2.45
N ILE A 150 -4.18 -18.51 -2.19
CA ILE A 150 -4.46 -17.22 -2.79
C ILE A 150 -3.24 -16.77 -3.56
N ALA A 151 -3.45 -16.31 -4.78
CA ALA A 151 -2.41 -15.71 -5.60
C ALA A 151 -2.74 -14.27 -5.97
N VAL A 152 -1.75 -13.41 -5.99
CA VAL A 152 -1.86 -12.04 -6.46
C VAL A 152 -0.70 -11.72 -7.40
N ASN A 153 -0.89 -10.73 -8.26
CA ASN A 153 0.21 -10.18 -9.04
C ASN A 153 1.24 -9.53 -8.09
N THR A 154 2.46 -10.08 -8.07
CA THR A 154 3.53 -9.64 -7.14
C THR A 154 3.87 -8.16 -7.33
N LYS A 155 3.82 -7.63 -8.56
CA LYS A 155 4.07 -6.22 -8.82
C LYS A 155 2.97 -5.34 -8.24
N TYR A 156 1.71 -5.75 -8.35
CA TYR A 156 0.60 -5.00 -7.77
C TYR A 156 0.66 -4.99 -6.24
N LEU A 157 1.00 -6.12 -5.63
CA LEU A 157 1.26 -6.23 -4.20
C LEU A 157 2.42 -5.32 -3.76
N LEU A 158 3.52 -5.31 -4.53
CA LEU A 158 4.66 -4.41 -4.27
C LEU A 158 4.27 -2.94 -4.34
N ASP A 159 3.46 -2.53 -5.31
CA ASP A 159 3.00 -1.15 -5.42
C ASP A 159 2.11 -0.76 -4.22
N MET A 160 1.24 -1.66 -3.73
CA MET A 160 0.42 -1.43 -2.55
C MET A 160 1.27 -1.30 -1.28
N LEU A 161 2.22 -2.22 -1.04
CA LEU A 161 3.13 -2.15 0.10
C LEU A 161 4.18 -1.03 -0.02
N THR A 162 4.41 -0.50 -1.23
CA THR A 162 5.21 0.72 -1.39
C THR A 162 4.47 1.94 -0.83
N ALA A 163 3.14 1.98 -0.93
CA ALA A 163 2.35 3.07 -0.33
C ALA A 163 2.41 3.04 1.19
N ASP A 164 2.26 1.84 1.77
CA ASP A 164 2.36 1.61 3.22
C ASP A 164 3.07 0.27 3.49
N PRO A 165 4.38 0.30 3.84
CA PRO A 165 5.16 -0.91 4.11
C PRO A 165 4.72 -1.69 5.35
N PHE A 166 3.94 -1.07 6.22
CA PHE A 166 3.45 -1.67 7.47
C PHE A 166 1.96 -1.98 7.42
N ALA A 167 1.37 -1.99 6.22
CA ALA A 167 -0.04 -2.29 6.06
C ALA A 167 -0.37 -3.69 6.60
N THR A 168 -1.46 -3.77 7.36
CA THR A 168 -2.08 -5.04 7.70
C THR A 168 -2.84 -5.56 6.49
N ILE A 169 -2.50 -6.77 6.05
CA ILE A 169 -3.16 -7.41 4.90
C ILE A 169 -4.22 -8.38 5.41
N ARG A 170 -5.45 -8.27 4.89
CA ARG A 170 -6.56 -9.13 5.28
C ARG A 170 -7.31 -9.66 4.06
N MET A 171 -7.89 -10.84 4.22
CA MET A 171 -8.74 -11.49 3.23
C MET A 171 -10.05 -11.93 3.86
N THR A 172 -11.07 -12.17 3.05
CA THR A 172 -12.27 -12.85 3.53
C THR A 172 -11.98 -14.32 3.82
N ALA A 173 -12.24 -14.76 5.05
CA ALA A 173 -11.99 -16.11 5.51
C ALA A 173 -12.54 -17.17 4.55
N GLY A 174 -11.72 -18.14 4.19
CA GLY A 174 -12.11 -19.27 3.33
C GLY A 174 -12.48 -18.90 1.88
N ASN A 175 -12.25 -17.66 1.43
CA ASN A 175 -12.62 -17.24 0.07
C ASN A 175 -11.40 -16.73 -0.73
N ALA A 176 -10.70 -17.65 -1.42
CA ALA A 176 -9.53 -17.35 -2.24
C ALA A 176 -9.79 -16.43 -3.45
N THR A 177 -11.03 -16.09 -3.74
CA THR A 177 -11.41 -15.23 -4.87
C THR A 177 -11.94 -13.87 -4.43
N ALA A 178 -12.09 -13.64 -3.11
CA ALA A 178 -12.49 -12.36 -2.56
C ALA A 178 -11.35 -11.34 -2.64
N ALA A 179 -11.71 -10.08 -2.56
CA ALA A 179 -10.73 -8.98 -2.50
C ALA A 179 -9.83 -9.10 -1.26
N ILE A 180 -8.58 -8.69 -1.42
CA ILE A 180 -7.60 -8.56 -0.35
C ILE A 180 -7.54 -7.09 0.05
N TYR A 181 -7.59 -6.83 1.33
CA TYR A 181 -7.65 -5.50 1.91
C TYR A 181 -6.32 -5.13 2.58
N PHE A 182 -5.94 -3.86 2.45
CA PHE A 182 -4.76 -3.26 3.08
C PHE A 182 -5.23 -2.20 4.05
N ASN A 183 -4.98 -2.38 5.34
CA ASN A 183 -5.45 -1.57 6.45
C ASN A 183 -6.98 -1.54 6.62
N ASP A 184 -7.45 -0.69 7.51
CA ASP A 184 -8.87 -0.39 7.72
C ASP A 184 -9.30 0.79 6.83
N PRO A 185 -10.58 0.90 6.44
CA PRO A 185 -11.06 1.97 5.55
C PRO A 185 -10.84 3.40 6.08
N ASP A 186 -10.74 3.58 7.38
CA ASP A 186 -10.47 4.86 8.06
C ASP A 186 -8.98 5.18 8.23
N ALA A 187 -8.08 4.24 7.92
CA ALA A 187 -6.65 4.48 7.95
C ALA A 187 -6.24 5.57 6.94
N LEU A 188 -5.08 6.20 7.16
CA LEU A 188 -4.52 7.20 6.23
C LEU A 188 -4.42 6.68 4.81
N VAL A 189 -4.02 5.42 4.65
CA VAL A 189 -3.96 4.71 3.37
C VAL A 189 -4.78 3.43 3.51
N PHE A 190 -5.78 3.26 2.65
CA PHE A 190 -6.54 2.03 2.52
C PHE A 190 -6.39 1.51 1.10
N GLY A 191 -6.36 0.19 0.95
CA GLY A 191 -6.22 -0.42 -0.36
C GLY A 191 -7.00 -1.71 -0.55
N ILE A 192 -7.25 -2.03 -1.81
CA ILE A 192 -7.86 -3.28 -2.25
C ILE A 192 -7.04 -3.86 -3.39
N LEU A 193 -6.80 -5.16 -3.37
CA LEU A 193 -6.14 -5.91 -4.43
C LEU A 193 -6.98 -7.14 -4.78
N LEU A 194 -7.25 -7.34 -6.07
CA LEU A 194 -7.96 -8.52 -6.53
C LEU A 194 -7.02 -9.71 -6.71
N PRO A 195 -7.40 -10.91 -6.26
CA PRO A 195 -6.62 -12.11 -6.46
C PRO A 195 -6.66 -12.56 -7.93
N VAL A 196 -5.62 -13.30 -8.33
CA VAL A 196 -5.52 -13.95 -9.63
C VAL A 196 -6.05 -15.37 -9.51
N ARG A 197 -6.93 -15.76 -10.41
CA ARG A 197 -7.38 -17.17 -10.47
C ARG A 197 -6.21 -18.06 -10.93
N ILE A 198 -5.85 -19.02 -10.09
CA ILE A 198 -4.91 -20.07 -10.43
C ILE A 198 -5.72 -21.31 -10.83
N ALA A 199 -5.37 -21.92 -11.97
CA ALA A 199 -5.91 -23.22 -12.31
C ALA A 199 -5.46 -24.25 -11.25
N LYS A 200 -6.38 -25.11 -10.86
CA LYS A 200 -6.08 -26.25 -9.98
C LYS A 200 -5.20 -27.26 -10.69
#